data_05ecf9c46e47db0aa12df792a664732f
#
_entry.id   05ecf9c46e47db0aa12df792a664732f
#
_cell.length_a   1.000
_cell.length_b   1.000
_cell.length_c   1.000
_cell.angle_alpha   90.00
_cell.angle_beta   90.00
_cell.angle_gamma   90.00
#
_symmetry.space_group_name_H-M   'P 1'
#
loop_
_entity.id
_entity.type
_entity.pdbx_description
1 polymer ?
#
loop_
_entity_poly.entity_id
_entity_poly.type
_entity_poly.pdbx_seq_one_letter_code
_entity_poly.pdbx_strand_id
1 'polypeptide(L)' 'MRAKLQQLRKSNGYTQQTFSAAVGTSRSHYAQIETGDKQPALGLALRIKRVLNYYGDDIFDNTMPVGRK' A
#
# COMPACT_ATOMS: atom_id res chain seq x y z
N MET A 1 3.25 6.09 8.53
CA MET A 1 2.05 5.45 8.00
C MET A 1 1.81 5.87 6.56
N ARG A 2 1.51 4.91 5.73
CA ARG A 2 1.22 5.23 4.34
C ARG A 2 -0.26 5.52 4.16
N ALA A 3 -0.65 6.72 4.51
CA ALA A 3 -2.06 7.11 4.56
C ALA A 3 -2.74 7.02 3.20
N LYS A 4 -2.04 7.35 2.14
CA LYS A 4 -2.65 7.30 0.81
C LYS A 4 -2.93 5.85 0.38
N LEU A 5 -2.02 4.94 0.71
CA LEU A 5 -2.24 3.53 0.44
C LEU A 5 -3.48 3.03 1.19
N GLN A 6 -3.59 3.40 2.46
CA GLN A 6 -4.73 3.00 3.26
C GLN A 6 -6.03 3.57 2.69
N GLN A 7 -6.02 4.83 2.28
CA GLN A 7 -7.20 5.47 1.72
C GLN A 7 -7.64 4.78 0.43
N LEU A 8 -6.69 4.48 -0.45
CA LEU A 8 -7.03 3.83 -1.71
C LEU A 8 -7.55 2.41 -1.48
N ARG A 9 -6.96 1.71 -0.52
CA ARG A 9 -7.46 0.37 -0.17
C ARG A 9 -8.91 0.44 0.29
N LYS A 10 -9.21 1.36 1.19
CA LYS A 10 -10.56 1.49 1.73
C LYS A 10 -11.53 1.97 0.67
N SER A 11 -11.11 2.90 -0.19
CA SER A 11 -11.96 3.40 -1.27
C SER A 11 -12.35 2.31 -2.23
N ASN A 12 -11.50 1.30 -2.38
CA ASN A 12 -11.79 0.19 -3.26
C ASN A 12 -12.50 -0.95 -2.55
N GLY A 13 -12.89 -0.74 -1.31
CA GLY A 13 -13.69 -1.73 -0.58
C GLY A 13 -12.92 -2.88 0.05
N TYR A 14 -11.61 -2.75 0.18
CA TYR A 14 -10.80 -3.82 0.74
C TYR A 14 -10.52 -3.60 2.21
N THR A 15 -10.56 -4.69 2.98
CA THR A 15 -9.97 -4.70 4.31
C THR A 15 -8.50 -5.07 4.16
N GLN A 16 -7.73 -4.98 5.23
CA GLN A 16 -6.35 -5.44 5.16
C GLN A 16 -6.27 -6.91 4.79
N GLN A 17 -7.16 -7.71 5.34
CA GLN A 17 -7.16 -9.14 5.05
C GLN A 17 -7.49 -9.44 3.59
N THR A 18 -8.56 -8.86 3.07
CA THR A 18 -8.94 -9.13 1.70
C THR A 18 -7.95 -8.56 0.71
N PHE A 19 -7.37 -7.42 1.02
CA PHE A 19 -6.39 -6.82 0.13
C PHE A 19 -5.09 -7.62 0.11
N SER A 20 -4.64 -8.09 1.28
CA SER A 20 -3.42 -8.90 1.31
C SER A 20 -3.59 -10.17 0.49
N ALA A 21 -4.75 -10.78 0.56
CA ALA A 21 -5.03 -11.95 -0.28
C ALA A 21 -5.02 -11.59 -1.76
N ALA A 22 -5.61 -10.45 -2.11
CA ALA A 22 -5.68 -10.01 -3.50
C ALA A 22 -4.30 -9.75 -4.10
N VAL A 23 -3.37 -9.25 -3.30
CA VAL A 23 -2.03 -8.97 -3.79
C VAL A 23 -1.03 -10.10 -3.51
N GLY A 24 -1.49 -11.18 -2.91
CA GLY A 24 -0.66 -12.37 -2.75
C GLY A 24 0.35 -12.31 -1.62
N THR A 25 0.01 -11.69 -0.51
CA THR A 25 0.90 -11.65 0.65
C THR A 25 0.11 -11.93 1.92
N SER A 26 0.81 -12.07 3.04
CA SER A 26 0.14 -12.29 4.31
C SER A 26 -0.43 -10.98 4.85
N ARG A 27 -1.45 -11.08 5.67
CA ARG A 27 -2.05 -9.90 6.28
C ARG A 27 -1.03 -9.17 7.15
N SER A 28 -0.23 -9.89 7.91
CA SER A 28 0.79 -9.29 8.76
C SER A 28 1.80 -8.51 7.96
N HIS A 29 2.27 -9.08 6.87
CA HIS A 29 3.25 -8.40 6.03
C HIS A 29 2.64 -7.16 5.39
N TYR A 30 1.42 -7.27 4.89
CA TYR A 30 0.76 -6.12 4.29
C TYR A 30 0.53 -5.02 5.32
N ALA A 31 0.12 -5.39 6.54
CA ALA A 31 -0.10 -4.40 7.58
C ALA A 31 1.18 -3.62 7.88
N GLN A 32 2.32 -4.28 7.88
CA GLN A 32 3.60 -3.61 8.12
C GLN A 32 3.98 -2.69 6.95
N ILE A 33 3.57 -3.03 5.74
CA ILE A 33 3.77 -2.14 4.61
C ILE A 33 2.91 -0.89 4.77
N GLU A 34 1.68 -1.06 5.21
CA GLU A 34 0.77 0.07 5.37
C GLU A 34 1.21 1.00 6.50
N THR A 35 1.76 0.46 7.57
CA THR A 35 2.27 1.30 8.66
C THR A 35 3.59 1.97 8.31
N GLY A 36 4.29 1.47 7.31
CA GLY A 36 5.59 2.01 6.95
C GLY A 36 6.76 1.26 7.54
N ASP A 37 6.51 0.21 8.32
CA ASP A 37 7.58 -0.56 8.94
C ASP A 37 8.36 -1.40 7.93
N LYS A 38 7.74 -1.73 6.81
CA LYS A 38 8.37 -2.53 5.78
C LYS A 38 8.17 -1.88 4.42
N GLN A 39 9.11 -2.10 3.53
CA GLN A 39 8.97 -1.68 2.15
C GLN A 39 8.51 -2.87 1.32
N PRO A 40 7.60 -2.67 0.40
CA PRO A 40 7.21 -3.78 -0.46
C PRO A 40 8.31 -4.07 -1.48
N ALA A 41 8.54 -5.34 -1.76
CA ALA A 41 9.41 -5.71 -2.86
C ALA A 41 8.78 -5.23 -4.17
N LEU A 42 9.59 -5.11 -5.21
CA LEU A 42 9.12 -4.56 -6.47
C LEU A 42 7.91 -5.32 -7.03
N GLY A 43 7.95 -6.63 -7.01
CA GLY A 43 6.83 -7.42 -7.52
C GLY A 43 5.56 -7.19 -6.75
N LEU A 44 5.65 -7.09 -5.42
CA LEU A 44 4.49 -6.84 -4.59
C LEU A 44 3.98 -5.43 -4.80
N ALA A 45 4.89 -4.46 -4.91
CA ALA A 45 4.49 -3.09 -5.17
C ALA A 45 3.69 -2.96 -6.46
N LEU A 46 4.13 -3.67 -7.50
CA LEU A 46 3.42 -3.66 -8.78
C LEU A 46 2.05 -4.30 -8.66
N ARG A 47 1.93 -5.38 -7.91
CA ARG A 47 0.63 -6.01 -7.69
C ARG A 47 -0.31 -5.11 -6.91
N ILE A 48 0.21 -4.40 -5.90
CA ILE A 48 -0.61 -3.46 -5.13
C ILE A 48 -1.16 -2.37 -6.05
N LYS A 49 -0.31 -1.80 -6.87
CA LYS A 49 -0.74 -0.75 -7.80
C LYS A 49 -1.77 -1.29 -8.79
N ARG A 50 -1.58 -2.50 -9.28
CA ARG A 50 -2.50 -3.10 -10.22
C ARG A 50 -3.88 -3.33 -9.61
N VAL A 51 -3.92 -3.87 -8.41
CA VAL A 51 -5.20 -4.14 -7.75
C VAL A 51 -5.93 -2.85 -7.44
N LEU A 52 -5.20 -1.79 -7.10
CA LEU A 52 -5.80 -0.49 -6.83
C LEU A 52 -6.06 0.31 -8.11
N ASN A 53 -5.58 -0.17 -9.25
CA ASN A 53 -5.68 0.53 -10.51
C ASN A 53 -5.08 1.93 -10.39
N TYR A 54 -3.91 2.01 -9.80
CA TYR A 54 -3.27 3.27 -9.49
C TYR A 54 -1.85 3.26 -10.04
N TYR A 55 -1.44 4.30 -10.72
CA TYR A 55 -0.18 4.31 -11.41
C TYR A 55 0.92 5.14 -10.74
N GLY A 56 0.58 5.94 -9.76
CA GLY A 56 1.58 6.74 -9.07
C GLY A 56 2.35 5.93 -8.05
N ASP A 57 3.50 6.44 -7.63
CA ASP A 57 4.30 5.79 -6.59
C ASP A 57 4.14 6.47 -5.25
N ASP A 58 3.38 7.54 -5.18
CA ASP A 58 3.22 8.28 -3.93
C ASP A 58 2.47 7.50 -2.86
N ILE A 59 1.80 6.40 -3.23
CA ILE A 59 1.14 5.56 -2.24
C ILE A 59 2.15 4.85 -1.35
N PHE A 60 3.42 4.77 -1.80
CA PHE A 60 4.45 4.12 -0.99
C PHE A 60 5.28 5.12 -0.21
N ASP A 61 4.95 6.39 -0.29
CA ASP A 61 5.63 7.40 0.51
C ASP A 61 5.22 7.24 1.96
N ASN A 62 6.22 7.18 2.80
CA ASN A 62 6.00 6.95 4.21
C ASN A 62 6.14 8.21 5.03
N THR A 63 6.69 9.25 4.47
CA THR A 63 6.91 10.46 5.22
C THR A 63 5.86 11.46 4.94
N MET A 64 5.76 12.39 5.83
CA MET A 64 4.88 13.50 5.61
C MET A 64 5.38 14.28 4.43
N PRO A 65 4.51 14.84 3.70
CA PRO A 65 4.88 15.60 2.55
C PRO A 65 5.40 16.92 2.95
N VAL A 66 6.43 16.97 3.65
CA VAL A 66 6.93 18.19 4.05
C VAL A 66 7.67 18.72 3.02
N GLY A 67 7.38 19.36 2.46
CA GLY A 67 8.14 20.03 1.66
C GLY A 67 9.11 19.44 0.90
N ARG A 68 9.13 18.71 0.54
CA ARG A 68 10.08 18.28 -0.16
C ARG A 68 9.98 18.75 -1.41
N LYS A 69 10.22 19.28 -1.67
CA LYS A 69 10.14 19.82 -2.57
C LYS A 69 10.20 19.71 -3.10
#